data_d59345634d22dbc2834f7243927de65d
#
_entry.id   d59345634d22dbc2834f7243927de65d
#
_cell.length_a   1.000
_cell.length_b   1.000
_cell.length_c   1.000
_cell.angle_alpha   90.00
_cell.angle_beta   90.00
_cell.angle_gamma   90.00
#
_symmetry.space_group_name_H-M   'P 1'
#
loop_
_entity.id
_entity.type
_entity.pdbx_description
1 polymer ?
#
loop_
_entity_poly.entity_id
_entity_poly.type
_entity_poly.pdbx_seq_one_letter_code
_entity_poly.pdbx_strand_id
1 'polypeptide(L)'
;MGASPDCYPDKSGPRLLVSLLFFICTLVPTVKAADTTHVYPHEDVLTLRFGGMWQQDQYLSPLLYDGMEVGISNEWWQAFRRAPQWLHIGRADLTFGWLTNPRYTNRLYALDIEAGWGAAYQWDLRFARREQHRLQIFLGPYLAAEWAPRMLLSNVNKPYSMDAAIEIQALAGIRYTFTAPRTAYRLSYILRANIIGMDFMPDYWQSYYELTEGVPGDLRCAGMWNRRYLAHELTLDIVCRRSTWRLGIRHEYLEYGKRQMAFSREQVAIVLGTCFRYGVANIR
;
A
#
# COMPACT_ATOMS: atom_id res chain seq x y z
N MET A 1 0.11 -53.53 -5.49
CA MET A 1 -0.06 -52.67 -6.66
C MET A 1 -1.28 -51.81 -6.40
N GLY A 2 -1.09 -50.61 -5.91
CA GLY A 2 -2.15 -49.63 -5.60
C GLY A 2 -1.83 -48.35 -6.38
N ALA A 3 -2.73 -47.97 -7.28
CA ALA A 3 -2.64 -46.81 -8.09
C ALA A 3 -2.75 -45.52 -7.23
N SER A 4 -1.86 -44.58 -7.42
CA SER A 4 -1.85 -43.25 -6.85
C SER A 4 -2.94 -42.42 -7.54
N PRO A 5 -3.79 -41.66 -6.82
CA PRO A 5 -4.71 -40.74 -7.45
C PRO A 5 -3.95 -39.51 -7.93
N ASP A 6 -4.00 -39.25 -9.24
CA ASP A 6 -3.48 -38.05 -9.89
C ASP A 6 -4.22 -36.81 -9.36
N CYS A 7 -3.49 -35.93 -8.66
CA CYS A 7 -3.93 -34.57 -8.35
C CYS A 7 -3.94 -33.73 -9.63
N TYR A 8 -5.10 -33.54 -10.24
CA TYR A 8 -5.32 -32.53 -11.28
C TYR A 8 -5.28 -31.14 -10.66
N PRO A 9 -4.47 -30.19 -11.18
CA PRO A 9 -4.53 -28.81 -10.74
C PRO A 9 -5.84 -28.16 -11.23
N ASP A 10 -6.59 -27.62 -10.28
CA ASP A 10 -7.82 -26.87 -10.55
C ASP A 10 -7.53 -25.62 -11.41
N LYS A 11 -8.03 -25.61 -12.65
CA LYS A 11 -7.84 -24.54 -13.64
C LYS A 11 -8.85 -23.40 -13.51
N SER A 12 -9.67 -23.37 -12.43
CA SER A 12 -10.73 -22.38 -12.26
C SER A 12 -10.27 -21.02 -11.71
N GLY A 13 -9.09 -20.97 -11.06
CA GLY A 13 -8.55 -19.77 -10.41
C GLY A 13 -8.42 -18.52 -11.29
N PRO A 14 -7.84 -18.56 -12.51
CA PRO A 14 -7.61 -17.37 -13.30
C PRO A 14 -8.89 -16.74 -13.89
N ARG A 15 -9.95 -17.52 -14.10
CA ARG A 15 -11.20 -17.02 -14.66
C ARG A 15 -12.02 -16.18 -13.68
N LEU A 16 -11.99 -16.51 -12.41
CA LEU A 16 -12.67 -15.75 -11.34
C LEU A 16 -12.00 -14.38 -11.13
N LEU A 17 -10.68 -14.31 -11.18
CA LEU A 17 -9.91 -13.07 -11.07
C LEU A 17 -10.19 -12.09 -12.21
N VAL A 18 -10.23 -12.58 -13.44
CA VAL A 18 -10.54 -11.75 -14.62
C VAL A 18 -11.98 -11.24 -14.58
N SER A 19 -12.94 -12.05 -14.11
CA SER A 19 -14.35 -11.64 -13.96
C SER A 19 -14.52 -10.59 -12.87
N LEU A 20 -13.78 -10.69 -11.75
CA LEU A 20 -13.80 -9.71 -10.67
C LEU A 20 -13.20 -8.37 -11.12
N LEU A 21 -12.10 -8.39 -11.88
CA LEU A 21 -11.50 -7.19 -12.49
C LEU A 21 -12.47 -6.50 -13.46
N PHE A 22 -13.18 -7.25 -14.27
CA PHE A 22 -14.17 -6.70 -15.21
C PHE A 22 -15.36 -6.07 -14.48
N PHE A 23 -15.82 -6.70 -13.39
CA PHE A 23 -16.92 -6.20 -12.56
C PHE A 23 -16.56 -4.90 -11.82
N ILE A 24 -15.34 -4.78 -11.31
CA ILE A 24 -14.83 -3.55 -10.67
C ILE A 24 -14.70 -2.41 -11.69
N CYS A 25 -14.27 -2.70 -12.92
CA CYS A 25 -14.18 -1.69 -13.98
C CYS A 25 -15.56 -1.17 -14.45
N THR A 26 -16.63 -1.94 -14.30
CA THR A 26 -18.00 -1.52 -14.68
C THR A 26 -18.71 -0.69 -13.60
N LEU A 27 -18.25 -0.75 -12.34
CA LEU A 27 -18.80 0.02 -11.21
C LEU A 27 -18.30 1.48 -11.13
N VAL A 28 -17.45 1.90 -12.08
CA VAL A 28 -16.93 3.27 -12.11
C VAL A 28 -18.04 4.25 -12.52
N PRO A 29 -18.55 5.10 -11.61
CA PRO A 29 -19.53 6.08 -11.98
C PRO A 29 -18.93 7.10 -12.95
N THR A 30 -19.55 7.31 -14.10
CA THR A 30 -19.19 8.37 -15.03
C THR A 30 -19.64 9.71 -14.45
N VAL A 31 -18.79 10.34 -13.65
CA VAL A 31 -19.04 11.68 -13.13
C VAL A 31 -18.82 12.69 -14.24
N LYS A 32 -19.89 13.41 -14.62
CA LYS A 32 -19.79 14.55 -15.53
C LYS A 32 -19.00 15.65 -14.83
N ALA A 33 -17.90 16.07 -15.46
CA ALA A 33 -17.17 17.29 -15.03
C ALA A 33 -18.10 18.50 -15.16
N ALA A 34 -18.42 19.13 -14.04
CA ALA A 34 -19.14 20.40 -14.03
C ALA A 34 -18.19 21.54 -14.43
N ASP A 35 -18.69 22.51 -15.19
CA ASP A 35 -17.98 23.74 -15.57
C ASP A 35 -17.49 24.49 -14.33
N THR A 36 -16.23 24.93 -14.34
CA THR A 36 -15.50 25.30 -13.15
C THR A 36 -15.05 26.74 -13.11
N THR A 37 -15.46 27.43 -12.08
CA THR A 37 -14.76 28.60 -11.55
C THR A 37 -14.23 28.26 -10.15
N HIS A 38 -12.90 28.25 -9.97
CA HIS A 38 -12.16 27.99 -8.71
C HIS A 38 -12.35 26.63 -8.04
N VAL A 39 -11.90 25.59 -8.72
CA VAL A 39 -11.90 24.23 -8.19
C VAL A 39 -10.54 23.90 -7.59
N TYR A 40 -10.53 23.49 -6.31
CA TYR A 40 -9.36 22.84 -5.71
C TYR A 40 -9.38 21.39 -6.17
N PRO A 41 -8.36 20.92 -6.89
CA PRO A 41 -8.36 19.57 -7.41
C PRO A 41 -8.33 18.57 -6.25
N HIS A 42 -9.37 17.76 -6.19
CA HIS A 42 -9.43 16.58 -5.36
C HIS A 42 -9.26 15.38 -6.28
N GLU A 43 -8.31 14.53 -5.96
CA GLU A 43 -8.01 13.32 -6.72
C GLU A 43 -8.18 12.10 -5.80
N ASP A 44 -9.06 11.18 -6.19
CA ASP A 44 -9.17 9.85 -5.58
C ASP A 44 -8.60 8.81 -6.55
N VAL A 45 -7.73 7.97 -6.06
CA VAL A 45 -7.06 6.95 -6.84
C VAL A 45 -7.33 5.58 -6.24
N LEU A 46 -8.06 4.75 -6.97
CA LEU A 46 -8.26 3.37 -6.61
C LEU A 46 -7.28 2.50 -7.39
N THR A 47 -6.53 1.66 -6.69
CA THR A 47 -5.54 0.78 -7.30
C THR A 47 -5.69 -0.66 -6.83
N LEU A 48 -5.36 -1.59 -7.72
CA LEU A 48 -5.14 -3.00 -7.46
C LEU A 48 -3.65 -3.29 -7.57
N ARG A 49 -3.16 -4.17 -6.71
CA ARG A 49 -1.76 -4.59 -6.69
C ARG A 49 -1.66 -6.11 -6.80
N PHE A 50 -0.66 -6.55 -7.56
CA PHE A 50 -0.32 -7.95 -7.73
C PHE A 50 1.19 -8.07 -7.72
N GLY A 51 1.73 -8.96 -6.90
CA GLY A 51 3.18 -9.04 -6.77
C GLY A 51 3.68 -10.25 -6.03
N GLY A 52 4.95 -10.18 -5.68
CA GLY A 52 5.64 -11.12 -4.81
C GLY A 52 5.82 -10.54 -3.41
N MET A 53 5.72 -11.40 -2.42
CA MET A 53 5.99 -11.10 -1.02
C MET A 53 6.97 -12.12 -0.46
N TRP A 54 7.98 -11.64 0.25
CA TRP A 54 8.95 -12.41 1.02
C TRP A 54 8.81 -12.01 2.48
N GLN A 55 8.64 -13.00 3.36
CA GLN A 55 8.40 -12.72 4.78
C GLN A 55 9.07 -13.73 5.67
N GLN A 56 9.74 -13.26 6.71
CA GLN A 56 10.24 -14.06 7.82
C GLN A 56 9.66 -13.51 9.12
N ASP A 57 8.99 -14.37 9.87
CA ASP A 57 8.45 -14.05 11.18
C ASP A 57 8.95 -15.09 12.18
N GLN A 58 9.98 -14.76 12.93
CA GLN A 58 10.61 -15.66 13.87
C GLN A 58 9.72 -16.07 15.06
N TYR A 59 8.64 -15.34 15.32
CA TYR A 59 7.63 -15.75 16.28
C TYR A 59 6.84 -16.97 15.80
N LEU A 60 6.51 -17.00 14.50
CA LEU A 60 5.77 -18.12 13.89
C LEU A 60 6.73 -19.23 13.42
N SER A 61 7.82 -18.85 12.76
CA SER A 61 8.78 -19.76 12.15
C SER A 61 10.10 -19.03 11.82
N PRO A 62 11.24 -19.69 12.02
CA PRO A 62 12.53 -19.12 11.60
C PRO A 62 12.75 -19.14 10.09
N LEU A 63 11.86 -19.77 9.32
CA LEU A 63 11.99 -19.91 7.87
C LEU A 63 11.53 -18.65 7.15
N LEU A 64 12.17 -18.39 6.01
CA LEU A 64 11.67 -17.43 5.02
C LEU A 64 10.52 -18.07 4.24
N TYR A 65 9.44 -17.35 4.10
CA TYR A 65 8.29 -17.69 3.27
C TYR A 65 8.24 -16.75 2.09
N ASP A 66 7.97 -17.28 0.92
CA ASP A 66 7.82 -16.52 -0.32
C ASP A 66 6.53 -16.91 -1.04
N GLY A 67 5.97 -15.98 -1.80
CA GLY A 67 4.74 -16.22 -2.53
C GLY A 67 4.17 -14.98 -3.19
N MET A 68 2.86 -15.03 -3.38
CA MET A 68 2.12 -13.99 -4.08
C MET A 68 1.39 -13.07 -3.10
N GLU A 69 1.26 -11.81 -3.50
CA GLU A 69 0.38 -10.85 -2.86
C GLU A 69 -0.68 -10.29 -3.81
N VAL A 70 -1.82 -9.95 -3.24
CA VAL A 70 -2.88 -9.18 -3.89
C VAL A 70 -3.30 -8.08 -2.94
N GLY A 71 -3.38 -6.85 -3.44
CA GLY A 71 -3.78 -5.72 -2.64
C GLY A 71 -4.74 -4.78 -3.35
N ILE A 72 -5.49 -4.04 -2.56
CA ILE A 72 -6.33 -2.93 -3.01
C ILE A 72 -5.95 -1.71 -2.18
N SER A 73 -5.82 -0.55 -2.83
CA SER A 73 -5.63 0.71 -2.11
C SER A 73 -6.47 1.83 -2.67
N ASN A 74 -6.89 2.69 -1.77
CA ASN A 74 -7.49 3.97 -2.09
C ASN A 74 -6.59 5.09 -1.58
N GLU A 75 -6.22 6.01 -2.46
CA GLU A 75 -5.36 7.15 -2.18
C GLU A 75 -6.08 8.42 -2.57
N TRP A 76 -6.04 9.44 -1.72
CA TRP A 76 -6.66 10.74 -2.02
C TRP A 76 -5.68 11.88 -1.83
N TRP A 77 -5.79 12.86 -2.73
CA TRP A 77 -4.94 14.05 -2.78
C TRP A 77 -5.82 15.30 -2.85
N GLN A 78 -5.60 16.25 -1.97
CA GLN A 78 -6.36 17.50 -1.98
C GLN A 78 -5.49 18.67 -1.55
N ALA A 79 -5.52 19.77 -2.30
CA ALA A 79 -4.90 21.01 -1.86
C ALA A 79 -5.72 21.70 -0.76
N PHE A 80 -5.05 22.30 0.22
CA PHE A 80 -5.73 23.12 1.24
C PHE A 80 -6.34 24.37 0.61
N ARG A 81 -7.57 24.70 0.93
CA ARG A 81 -8.27 25.84 0.35
C ARG A 81 -7.58 27.19 0.58
N ARG A 82 -7.02 27.39 1.80
CA ARG A 82 -6.37 28.67 2.20
C ARG A 82 -4.87 28.68 1.91
N ALA A 83 -4.27 27.55 1.60
CA ALA A 83 -2.84 27.39 1.39
C ALA A 83 -2.60 26.31 0.31
N PRO A 84 -2.82 26.61 -0.98
CA PRO A 84 -2.79 25.62 -2.07
C PRO A 84 -1.43 24.98 -2.29
N GLN A 85 -0.37 25.52 -1.70
CA GLN A 85 0.96 24.91 -1.65
C GLN A 85 1.04 23.72 -0.67
N TRP A 86 0.05 23.52 0.20
CA TRP A 86 -0.05 22.39 1.07
C TRP A 86 -1.07 21.38 0.54
N LEU A 87 -0.67 20.12 0.53
CA LEU A 87 -1.49 18.96 0.11
C LEU A 87 -1.90 18.13 1.31
N HIS A 88 -3.17 17.78 1.38
CA HIS A 88 -3.62 16.60 2.14
C HIS A 88 -3.36 15.36 1.30
N ILE A 89 -2.78 14.36 1.89
CA ILE A 89 -2.53 13.07 1.26
C ILE A 89 -3.01 12.02 2.24
N GLY A 90 -3.95 11.21 1.80
CA GLY A 90 -4.39 10.08 2.59
C GLY A 90 -4.36 8.80 1.79
N ARG A 91 -4.27 7.67 2.48
CA ARG A 91 -4.24 6.35 1.88
C ARG A 91 -4.84 5.31 2.81
N ALA A 92 -5.55 4.36 2.24
CA ALA A 92 -5.99 3.14 2.89
C ALA A 92 -5.59 1.96 2.01
N ASP A 93 -4.90 0.99 2.58
CA ASP A 93 -4.37 -0.19 1.92
C ASP A 93 -4.90 -1.46 2.59
N LEU A 94 -5.21 -2.45 1.78
CA LEU A 94 -5.48 -3.81 2.21
C LEU A 94 -4.67 -4.75 1.34
N THR A 95 -3.80 -5.58 1.93
CA THR A 95 -2.97 -6.54 1.22
C THR A 95 -3.15 -7.92 1.82
N PHE A 96 -3.29 -8.91 0.97
CA PHE A 96 -3.33 -10.33 1.34
C PHE A 96 -2.15 -11.06 0.68
N GLY A 97 -1.36 -11.74 1.49
CA GLY A 97 -0.24 -12.57 1.09
C GLY A 97 -0.55 -14.06 1.27
N TRP A 98 -0.20 -14.83 0.27
CA TRP A 98 -0.23 -16.29 0.30
C TRP A 98 1.18 -16.81 0.03
N LEU A 99 1.83 -17.28 1.07
CA LEU A 99 3.24 -17.60 1.09
C LEU A 99 3.46 -19.08 1.42
N THR A 100 4.55 -19.63 0.92
CA THR A 100 4.97 -20.99 1.20
C THR A 100 6.42 -21.02 1.67
N ASN A 101 6.80 -22.03 2.44
CA ASN A 101 8.20 -22.26 2.77
C ASN A 101 8.95 -22.86 1.55
N PRO A 102 10.30 -22.86 1.52
CA PRO A 102 11.08 -23.37 0.38
C PRO A 102 10.82 -24.84 0.01
N ARG A 103 10.24 -25.60 0.92
CA ARG A 103 9.89 -27.03 0.69
C ARG A 103 8.42 -27.22 0.29
N TYR A 104 7.65 -26.15 0.18
CA TYR A 104 6.20 -26.15 -0.12
C TYR A 104 5.36 -27.02 0.82
N THR A 105 5.85 -27.28 2.02
CA THR A 105 5.16 -28.10 3.04
C THR A 105 4.24 -27.29 3.94
N ASN A 106 4.54 -26.01 4.12
CA ASN A 106 3.83 -25.12 5.03
C ASN A 106 3.38 -23.84 4.31
N ARG A 107 2.22 -23.33 4.69
CA ARG A 107 1.63 -22.12 4.13
C ARG A 107 1.46 -21.07 5.23
N LEU A 108 1.93 -19.87 4.93
CA LEU A 108 1.74 -18.68 5.73
C LEU A 108 0.75 -17.76 5.03
N TYR A 109 -0.30 -17.34 5.73
CA TYR A 109 -1.26 -16.34 5.28
C TYR A 109 -0.96 -15.05 6.02
N ALA A 110 -0.79 -13.97 5.28
CA ALA A 110 -0.54 -12.64 5.81
C ALA A 110 -1.66 -11.70 5.36
N LEU A 111 -2.21 -10.94 6.28
CA LEU A 111 -3.08 -9.82 5.97
C LEU A 111 -2.38 -8.57 6.47
N ASP A 112 -2.45 -7.50 5.70
CA ASP A 112 -1.89 -6.20 6.05
C ASP A 112 -2.91 -5.11 5.76
N ILE A 113 -3.25 -4.34 6.78
CA ILE A 113 -4.17 -3.22 6.70
C ILE A 113 -3.41 -1.98 7.13
N GLU A 114 -3.23 -1.05 6.22
CA GLU A 114 -2.61 0.25 6.50
C GLU A 114 -3.62 1.36 6.23
N ALA A 115 -3.70 2.32 7.13
CA ALA A 115 -4.39 3.58 6.90
C ALA A 115 -3.50 4.73 7.33
N GLY A 116 -3.48 5.80 6.56
CA GLY A 116 -2.67 6.94 6.93
C GLY A 116 -3.11 8.24 6.29
N TRP A 117 -2.61 9.32 6.88
CA TRP A 117 -2.88 10.67 6.44
C TRP A 117 -1.66 11.57 6.66
N GLY A 118 -1.42 12.47 5.74
CA GLY A 118 -0.32 13.41 5.81
C GLY A 118 -0.63 14.78 5.23
N ALA A 119 0.25 15.72 5.52
CA ALA A 119 0.25 17.03 4.93
C ALA A 119 1.64 17.31 4.35
N ALA A 120 1.72 17.55 3.05
CA ALA A 120 2.97 17.80 2.37
C ALA A 120 3.00 19.20 1.76
N TYR A 121 4.12 19.89 1.91
CA TYR A 121 4.36 21.13 1.21
C TYR A 121 4.81 20.84 -0.22
N GLN A 122 4.21 21.51 -1.19
CA GLN A 122 4.45 21.32 -2.61
C GLN A 122 5.14 22.54 -3.22
N TRP A 123 6.26 22.30 -3.90
CA TRP A 123 6.93 23.26 -4.78
C TRP A 123 6.53 22.96 -6.22
N ASP A 124 6.03 23.98 -6.91
CA ASP A 124 5.60 23.87 -8.30
C ASP A 124 6.61 24.61 -9.20
N LEU A 125 7.39 23.86 -9.93
CA LEU A 125 8.41 24.37 -10.83
C LEU A 125 7.87 24.34 -12.26
N ARG A 126 7.59 25.54 -12.80
CA ARG A 126 7.14 25.69 -14.18
C ARG A 126 8.31 26.08 -15.07
N PHE A 127 8.49 25.36 -16.13
CA PHE A 127 9.53 25.68 -17.10
C PHE A 127 9.02 26.81 -18.01
N ALA A 128 9.57 28.01 -17.85
CA ALA A 128 9.09 29.29 -18.44
C ALA A 128 8.92 29.29 -19.97
N ARG A 129 9.47 28.34 -20.70
CA ARG A 129 9.36 28.24 -22.19
C ARG A 129 8.38 27.17 -22.68
N ARG A 130 7.82 26.35 -21.79
CA ARG A 130 6.92 25.24 -22.19
C ARG A 130 5.85 25.04 -21.12
N GLU A 131 4.73 25.70 -21.25
CA GLU A 131 3.54 25.53 -20.38
C GLU A 131 3.05 24.07 -20.28
N GLN A 132 3.47 23.22 -21.22
CA GLN A 132 3.15 21.81 -21.28
C GLN A 132 3.86 20.95 -20.23
N HIS A 133 4.91 21.49 -19.59
CA HIS A 133 5.75 20.75 -18.63
C HIS A 133 5.63 21.34 -17.23
N ARG A 134 5.27 20.52 -16.28
CA ARG A 134 5.15 20.89 -14.88
C ARG A 134 5.85 19.88 -14.00
N LEU A 135 6.76 20.34 -13.15
CA LEU A 135 7.42 19.53 -12.14
C LEU A 135 6.96 19.97 -10.76
N GLN A 136 6.51 19.02 -9.97
CA GLN A 136 6.09 19.21 -8.59
C GLN A 136 6.99 18.36 -7.69
N ILE A 137 7.52 18.98 -6.65
CA ILE A 137 8.24 18.28 -5.58
C ILE A 137 7.42 18.48 -4.32
N PHE A 138 7.24 17.46 -3.52
CA PHE A 138 6.50 17.55 -2.27
C PHE A 138 7.21 16.79 -1.15
N LEU A 139 7.12 17.34 0.06
CA LEU A 139 7.73 16.81 1.27
C LEU A 139 6.85 17.14 2.47
N GLY A 140 6.68 16.18 3.37
CA GLY A 140 5.93 16.40 4.60
C GLY A 140 5.85 15.20 5.51
N PRO A 141 5.26 15.36 6.69
CA PRO A 141 4.96 14.27 7.59
C PRO A 141 3.72 13.48 7.13
N TYR A 142 3.74 12.20 7.43
CA TYR A 142 2.66 11.27 7.19
C TYR A 142 2.45 10.39 8.42
N LEU A 143 1.25 10.37 8.98
CA LEU A 143 0.86 9.49 10.07
C LEU A 143 0.27 8.23 9.47
N ALA A 144 0.84 7.07 9.80
CA ALA A 144 0.37 5.76 9.37
C ALA A 144 -0.02 4.92 10.58
N ALA A 145 -1.10 4.15 10.42
CA ALA A 145 -1.48 3.09 11.33
C ALA A 145 -1.53 1.78 10.54
N GLU A 146 -0.85 0.76 11.04
CA GLU A 146 -0.74 -0.56 10.43
C GLU A 146 -1.27 -1.61 11.40
N TRP A 147 -1.97 -2.61 10.86
CA TRP A 147 -2.36 -3.83 11.56
C TRP A 147 -2.13 -5.03 10.64
N ALA A 148 -1.28 -5.96 11.08
CA ALA A 148 -0.76 -7.03 10.25
C ALA A 148 -0.87 -8.40 10.94
N PRO A 149 -2.05 -9.05 10.92
CA PRO A 149 -2.22 -10.43 11.39
C PRO A 149 -1.64 -11.43 10.40
N ARG A 150 -1.09 -12.52 10.95
CA ARG A 150 -0.49 -13.63 10.20
C ARG A 150 -0.92 -14.96 10.77
N MET A 151 -1.03 -15.96 9.91
CA MET A 151 -1.48 -17.29 10.29
C MET A 151 -0.62 -18.37 9.64
N LEU A 152 -0.02 -19.22 10.46
CA LEU A 152 0.75 -20.41 10.08
C LEU A 152 0.10 -21.64 10.68
N LEU A 153 -0.85 -22.25 9.97
CA LEU A 153 -1.68 -23.34 10.48
C LEU A 153 -0.90 -24.61 10.83
N SER A 154 0.30 -24.79 10.26
CA SER A 154 1.18 -25.93 10.58
C SER A 154 1.90 -25.78 11.93
N ASN A 155 1.95 -24.58 12.51
CA ASN A 155 2.50 -24.37 13.84
C ASN A 155 1.40 -24.51 14.90
N VAL A 156 1.28 -25.72 15.46
CA VAL A 156 0.23 -26.06 16.44
C VAL A 156 0.34 -25.22 17.73
N ASN A 157 1.55 -24.85 18.12
CA ASN A 157 1.79 -24.09 19.37
C ASN A 157 1.56 -22.59 19.22
N LYS A 158 1.89 -22.04 18.05
CA LYS A 158 1.78 -20.61 17.75
C LYS A 158 1.27 -20.43 16.32
N PRO A 159 -0.01 -20.72 16.05
CA PRO A 159 -0.55 -20.64 14.68
C PRO A 159 -0.80 -19.22 14.21
N TYR A 160 -0.79 -18.24 15.12
CA TYR A 160 -1.18 -16.87 14.87
C TYR A 160 -0.16 -15.88 15.44
N SER A 161 0.13 -14.83 14.68
CA SER A 161 0.89 -13.65 15.09
C SER A 161 0.16 -12.39 14.64
N MET A 162 0.35 -11.29 15.34
CA MET A 162 -0.26 -10.01 15.01
C MET A 162 0.66 -8.89 15.42
N ASP A 163 0.92 -7.97 14.49
CA ASP A 163 1.60 -6.72 14.78
C ASP A 163 0.68 -5.56 14.56
N ALA A 164 0.90 -4.49 15.29
CA ALA A 164 0.27 -3.21 15.07
C ALA A 164 1.27 -2.08 15.27
N ALA A 165 1.16 -1.03 14.48
CA ALA A 165 2.02 0.13 14.61
C ALA A 165 1.27 1.43 14.31
N ILE A 166 1.67 2.50 14.98
CA ILE A 166 1.29 3.88 14.65
C ILE A 166 2.59 4.66 14.49
N GLU A 167 2.83 5.22 13.30
CA GLU A 167 4.09 5.80 12.93
C GLU A 167 3.95 7.17 12.28
N ILE A 168 4.89 8.06 12.60
CA ILE A 168 5.14 9.27 11.82
C ILE A 168 6.22 8.90 10.80
N GLN A 169 5.87 9.01 9.53
CA GLN A 169 6.74 8.74 8.39
C GLN A 169 7.11 10.05 7.69
N ALA A 170 8.30 10.10 7.10
CA ALA A 170 8.63 11.10 6.10
C ALA A 170 7.98 10.69 4.77
N LEU A 171 7.25 11.60 4.17
CA LEU A 171 6.69 11.47 2.83
C LEU A 171 7.43 12.44 1.92
N ALA A 172 8.05 11.95 0.87
CA ALA A 172 8.69 12.74 -0.16
C ALA A 172 8.26 12.27 -1.54
N GLY A 173 8.21 13.17 -2.52
CA GLY A 173 7.93 12.74 -3.87
C GLY A 173 8.17 13.80 -4.92
N ILE A 174 8.20 13.31 -6.15
CA ILE A 174 8.36 14.10 -7.36
C ILE A 174 7.26 13.68 -8.33
N ARG A 175 6.62 14.66 -8.94
CA ARG A 175 5.59 14.45 -9.93
C ARG A 175 5.89 15.31 -11.15
N TYR A 176 6.09 14.67 -12.29
CA TYR A 176 6.30 15.33 -13.56
C TYR A 176 5.09 15.14 -14.46
N THR A 177 4.50 16.24 -14.92
CA THR A 177 3.35 16.21 -15.82
C THR A 177 3.74 16.76 -17.18
N PHE A 178 3.43 16.02 -18.23
CA PHE A 178 3.55 16.42 -19.61
C PHE A 178 2.16 16.44 -20.25
N THR A 179 1.75 17.60 -20.73
CA THR A 179 0.43 17.80 -21.36
C THR A 179 0.56 17.81 -22.88
N ALA A 180 -0.04 16.83 -23.55
CA ALA A 180 -0.20 16.77 -25.01
C ALA A 180 -1.62 17.24 -25.39
N PRO A 181 -1.91 17.56 -26.66
CA PRO A 181 -3.20 18.15 -27.06
C PRO A 181 -4.45 17.34 -26.70
N ARG A 182 -4.35 16.02 -26.53
CA ARG A 182 -5.50 15.15 -26.23
C ARG A 182 -5.33 14.33 -24.97
N THR A 183 -4.13 14.24 -24.42
CA THR A 183 -3.76 13.36 -23.32
C THR A 183 -2.69 14.03 -22.46
N ALA A 184 -2.74 13.88 -21.15
CA ALA A 184 -1.61 14.25 -20.31
C ALA A 184 -1.01 12.99 -19.67
N TYR A 185 0.30 12.98 -19.53
CA TYR A 185 1.06 11.93 -18.87
C TYR A 185 1.62 12.50 -17.58
N ARG A 186 1.45 11.76 -16.50
CA ARG A 186 1.95 12.17 -15.19
C ARG A 186 2.78 11.04 -14.58
N LEU A 187 4.08 11.22 -14.55
CA LEU A 187 5.03 10.32 -13.89
C LEU A 187 5.19 10.79 -12.45
N SER A 188 4.96 9.91 -11.49
CA SER A 188 5.11 10.22 -10.08
C SER A 188 6.00 9.19 -9.40
N TYR A 189 6.93 9.66 -8.57
CA TYR A 189 7.70 8.84 -7.66
C TYR A 189 7.43 9.30 -6.24
N ILE A 190 7.05 8.37 -5.37
CA ILE A 190 6.72 8.62 -3.98
C ILE A 190 7.62 7.73 -3.12
N LEU A 191 8.16 8.31 -2.07
CA LEU A 191 8.96 7.66 -1.05
C LEU A 191 8.32 7.89 0.31
N ARG A 192 8.16 6.83 1.10
CA ARG A 192 7.79 6.90 2.51
C ARG A 192 8.82 6.14 3.34
N ALA A 193 9.22 6.73 4.47
CA ALA A 193 10.12 6.10 5.43
C ALA A 193 9.69 6.45 6.85
N ASN A 194 9.68 5.49 7.77
CA ASN A 194 9.35 5.79 9.15
C ASN A 194 10.42 6.67 9.80
N ILE A 195 9.98 7.53 10.71
CA ILE A 195 10.84 8.37 11.54
C ILE A 195 10.76 7.88 12.98
N ILE A 196 9.55 7.91 13.54
CA ILE A 196 9.26 7.55 14.93
C ILE A 196 7.81 7.10 15.05
N GLY A 197 7.53 6.25 16.02
CA GLY A 197 6.18 5.78 16.29
C GLY A 197 6.13 4.88 17.52
N MET A 198 5.08 4.13 17.59
CA MET A 198 4.86 3.07 18.57
C MET A 198 4.47 1.80 17.83
N ASP A 199 5.05 0.68 18.19
CA ASP A 199 4.65 -0.61 17.69
C ASP A 199 4.29 -1.57 18.82
N PHE A 200 3.35 -2.43 18.53
CA PHE A 200 2.97 -3.58 19.32
C PHE A 200 3.53 -4.83 18.64
N MET A 201 4.25 -5.63 19.40
CA MET A 201 4.80 -6.91 18.95
C MET A 201 4.57 -7.96 20.06
N PRO A 202 4.05 -9.15 19.73
CA PRO A 202 3.93 -10.21 20.73
C PRO A 202 5.30 -10.62 21.26
N ASP A 203 5.38 -10.95 22.56
CA ASP A 203 6.61 -11.45 23.14
C ASP A 203 6.79 -12.94 22.79
N TYR A 204 8.03 -13.41 22.69
CA TYR A 204 8.34 -14.81 22.35
C TYR A 204 7.66 -15.82 23.27
N TRP A 205 7.53 -15.49 24.56
CA TRP A 205 6.91 -16.34 25.57
C TRP A 205 5.38 -16.25 25.60
N GLN A 206 4.80 -15.29 24.92
CA GLN A 206 3.36 -15.07 24.86
C GLN A 206 2.71 -16.14 24.00
N SER A 207 1.70 -16.81 24.55
CA SER A 207 0.86 -17.72 23.79
C SER A 207 -0.14 -16.94 22.93
N TYR A 208 -0.66 -17.54 21.87
CA TYR A 208 -1.70 -16.91 21.06
C TYR A 208 -3.00 -16.67 21.87
N TYR A 209 -3.27 -17.48 22.89
CA TYR A 209 -4.42 -17.28 23.80
C TYR A 209 -4.30 -15.96 24.57
N GLU A 210 -3.12 -15.65 25.10
CA GLU A 210 -2.88 -14.41 25.81
C GLU A 210 -3.06 -13.18 24.91
N LEU A 211 -2.70 -13.32 23.63
CA LEU A 211 -2.94 -12.26 22.62
C LEU A 211 -4.43 -12.06 22.36
N THR A 212 -5.24 -13.13 22.32
CA THR A 212 -6.68 -13.05 22.10
C THR A 212 -7.46 -12.59 23.34
N GLU A 213 -6.95 -12.83 24.55
CA GLU A 213 -7.54 -12.37 25.79
C GLU A 213 -7.15 -10.94 26.19
N GLY A 214 -6.38 -10.27 25.32
CA GLY A 214 -6.01 -8.86 25.51
C GLY A 214 -4.93 -8.65 26.56
N VAL A 215 -4.12 -9.67 26.88
CA VAL A 215 -2.90 -9.48 27.68
C VAL A 215 -1.98 -8.55 26.91
N PRO A 216 -1.53 -7.43 27.49
CA PRO A 216 -0.73 -6.45 26.77
C PRO A 216 0.58 -7.10 26.29
N GLY A 217 0.79 -7.13 24.98
CA GLY A 217 2.12 -7.35 24.42
C GLY A 217 3.01 -6.15 24.71
N ASP A 218 4.25 -6.22 24.31
CA ASP A 218 5.16 -5.11 24.47
C ASP A 218 4.82 -3.98 23.50
N LEU A 219 4.23 -2.92 24.03
CA LEU A 219 4.15 -1.65 23.36
C LEU A 219 5.49 -0.93 23.52
N ARG A 220 6.13 -0.59 22.41
CA ARG A 220 7.46 0.02 22.44
C ARG A 220 7.53 1.24 21.51
N CYS A 221 8.51 2.10 21.77
CA CYS A 221 8.85 3.18 20.86
C CYS A 221 9.52 2.57 19.60
N ALA A 222 8.94 2.85 18.45
CA ALA A 222 9.42 2.45 17.12
C ALA A 222 10.13 3.62 16.45
N GLY A 223 11.24 3.34 15.78
CA GLY A 223 11.97 4.33 15.00
C GLY A 223 12.93 3.66 14.03
N MET A 224 13.60 4.43 13.21
CA MET A 224 14.54 3.92 12.19
C MET A 224 15.63 3.00 12.76
N TRP A 225 15.89 3.04 14.06
CA TRP A 225 16.89 2.22 14.75
C TRP A 225 16.42 0.80 15.13
N ASN A 226 15.11 0.58 15.26
CA ASN A 226 14.53 -0.71 15.69
C ASN A 226 13.36 -1.18 14.83
N ARG A 227 12.76 -0.29 14.03
CA ARG A 227 11.76 -0.61 13.03
C ARG A 227 12.07 0.21 11.78
N ARG A 228 12.44 -0.46 10.70
CA ARG A 228 12.80 0.14 9.42
C ARG A 228 11.68 -0.11 8.43
N TYR A 229 10.99 0.94 8.06
CA TYR A 229 9.98 0.92 7.01
C TYR A 229 10.43 1.82 5.87
N LEU A 230 10.35 1.30 4.65
CA LEU A 230 10.65 2.03 3.44
C LEU A 230 9.70 1.58 2.34
N ALA A 231 8.97 2.52 1.74
CA ALA A 231 8.11 2.24 0.61
C ALA A 231 8.45 3.17 -0.55
N HIS A 232 8.60 2.58 -1.73
CA HIS A 232 8.83 3.27 -3.00
C HIS A 232 7.67 2.97 -3.94
N GLU A 233 7.15 3.99 -4.58
CA GLU A 233 6.11 3.82 -5.59
C GLU A 233 6.41 4.70 -6.81
N LEU A 234 6.56 4.07 -7.97
CA LEU A 234 6.71 4.73 -9.25
C LEU A 234 5.45 4.49 -10.06
N THR A 235 4.75 5.55 -10.44
CA THR A 235 3.49 5.45 -11.19
C THR A 235 3.48 6.35 -12.41
N LEU A 236 2.85 5.86 -13.47
CA LEU A 236 2.52 6.59 -14.68
C LEU A 236 0.99 6.69 -14.80
N ASP A 237 0.47 7.88 -14.72
CA ASP A 237 -0.94 8.18 -14.96
C ASP A 237 -1.12 8.66 -16.40
N ILE A 238 -1.99 7.99 -17.14
CA ILE A 238 -2.41 8.35 -18.49
C ILE A 238 -3.75 9.05 -18.37
N VAL A 239 -3.74 10.37 -18.48
CA VAL A 239 -4.91 11.23 -18.29
C VAL A 239 -5.58 11.45 -19.63
N CYS A 240 -6.66 10.74 -19.89
CA CYS A 240 -7.52 10.92 -21.04
C CYS A 240 -8.71 11.85 -20.69
N ARG A 241 -9.45 12.28 -21.69
CA ARG A 241 -10.58 13.21 -21.52
C ARG A 241 -11.67 12.72 -20.55
N ARG A 242 -11.89 11.38 -20.45
CA ARG A 242 -12.98 10.79 -19.66
C ARG A 242 -12.49 9.88 -18.54
N SER A 243 -11.25 9.46 -18.56
CA SER A 243 -10.71 8.47 -17.61
C SER A 243 -9.22 8.76 -17.38
N THR A 244 -8.73 8.38 -16.23
CA THR A 244 -7.29 8.39 -15.93
C THR A 244 -6.92 6.98 -15.51
N TRP A 245 -5.95 6.41 -16.19
CA TRP A 245 -5.42 5.09 -15.88
C TRP A 245 -4.08 5.23 -15.20
N ARG A 246 -3.87 4.45 -14.16
CA ARG A 246 -2.59 4.36 -13.45
C ARG A 246 -1.95 3.02 -13.70
N LEU A 247 -0.66 3.04 -14.05
CA LEU A 247 0.22 1.89 -14.09
C LEU A 247 1.44 2.21 -13.25
N GLY A 248 1.93 1.25 -12.45
CA GLY A 248 3.10 1.50 -11.63
C GLY A 248 3.72 0.25 -11.05
N ILE A 249 4.77 0.49 -10.27
CA ILE A 249 5.47 -0.52 -9.48
C ILE A 249 5.60 0.05 -8.05
N ARG A 250 5.30 -0.78 -7.07
CA ARG A 250 5.54 -0.50 -5.65
C ARG A 250 6.53 -1.52 -5.11
N HIS A 251 7.51 -1.02 -4.36
CA HIS A 251 8.39 -1.81 -3.53
C HIS A 251 8.22 -1.35 -2.09
N GLU A 252 8.14 -2.29 -1.18
CA GLU A 252 7.97 -2.03 0.24
C GLU A 252 8.86 -2.97 1.04
N TYR A 253 9.56 -2.39 2.00
CA TYR A 253 10.44 -3.10 2.91
C TYR A 253 10.10 -2.74 4.35
N LEU A 254 9.94 -3.75 5.19
CA LEU A 254 9.70 -3.62 6.62
C LEU A 254 10.60 -4.59 7.36
N GLU A 255 11.39 -4.09 8.30
CA GLU A 255 12.23 -4.88 9.19
C GLU A 255 12.14 -4.35 10.61
N TYR A 256 11.94 -5.21 11.56
CA TYR A 256 12.02 -4.88 12.98
C TYR A 256 12.41 -6.11 13.78
N GLY A 257 12.85 -5.89 15.02
CA GLY A 257 13.22 -6.98 15.88
C GLY A 257 13.30 -6.58 17.34
N LYS A 258 13.14 -7.56 18.21
CA LYS A 258 13.31 -7.44 19.64
C LYS A 258 14.11 -8.61 20.17
N ARG A 259 15.29 -8.34 20.77
CA ARG A 259 16.19 -9.33 21.32
C ARG A 259 16.57 -10.42 20.29
N GLN A 260 15.97 -11.59 20.39
CA GLN A 260 16.25 -12.76 19.53
C GLN A 260 15.18 -12.97 18.45
N MET A 261 14.15 -12.13 18.40
CA MET A 261 13.09 -12.23 17.39
C MET A 261 13.28 -11.14 16.36
N ALA A 262 13.32 -11.53 15.11
CA ALA A 262 13.33 -10.62 13.98
C ALA A 262 12.12 -10.89 13.11
N PHE A 263 11.59 -9.81 12.55
CA PHE A 263 10.60 -9.82 11.50
C PHE A 263 11.17 -9.08 10.30
N SER A 264 10.96 -9.62 9.12
CA SER A 264 11.25 -8.93 7.87
C SER A 264 10.16 -9.25 6.85
N ARG A 265 9.77 -8.23 6.08
CA ARG A 265 8.85 -8.33 4.96
C ARG A 265 9.34 -7.47 3.81
N GLU A 266 9.38 -8.04 2.64
CA GLU A 266 9.66 -7.35 1.40
C GLU A 266 8.55 -7.66 0.40
N GLN A 267 8.08 -6.64 -0.30
CA GLN A 267 7.00 -6.73 -1.28
C GLN A 267 7.39 -6.00 -2.54
N VAL A 268 7.12 -6.61 -3.69
CA VAL A 268 7.26 -5.97 -5.00
C VAL A 268 6.01 -6.24 -5.80
N ALA A 269 5.27 -5.20 -6.15
CA ALA A 269 3.99 -5.34 -6.82
C ALA A 269 3.84 -4.41 -8.03
N ILE A 270 3.16 -4.89 -9.04
CA ILE A 270 2.61 -4.08 -10.12
C ILE A 270 1.35 -3.40 -9.61
N VAL A 271 1.21 -2.11 -9.90
CA VAL A 271 0.07 -1.27 -9.51
C VAL A 271 -0.74 -0.96 -10.77
N LEU A 272 -2.03 -1.29 -10.73
CA LEU A 272 -2.99 -0.98 -11.78
C LEU A 272 -4.15 -0.20 -11.17
N GLY A 273 -4.57 0.91 -11.77
CA GLY A 273 -5.62 1.70 -11.14
C GLY A 273 -6.28 2.74 -12.02
N THR A 274 -7.20 3.44 -11.40
CA THR A 274 -7.92 4.55 -12.01
C THR A 274 -7.96 5.72 -11.05
N CYS A 275 -7.90 6.93 -11.61
CA CYS A 275 -7.93 8.16 -10.85
C CYS A 275 -9.20 8.94 -11.20
N PHE A 276 -9.94 9.33 -10.17
CA PHE A 276 -11.11 10.16 -10.24
C PHE A 276 -10.74 11.57 -9.80
N ARG A 277 -11.13 12.57 -10.58
CA ARG A 277 -10.92 13.99 -10.26
C ARG A 277 -12.24 14.66 -10.01
N TYR A 278 -12.39 15.20 -8.82
CA TYR A 278 -13.58 15.96 -8.45
C TYR A 278 -13.23 17.44 -8.32
N GLY A 279 -14.08 18.25 -8.92
CA GLY A 279 -14.12 19.66 -8.60
C GLY A 279 -15.01 19.90 -7.38
N VAL A 280 -14.46 20.41 -6.28
CA VAL A 280 -15.31 20.87 -5.18
C VAL A 280 -15.91 22.20 -5.61
N ALA A 281 -17.14 22.18 -6.13
CA ALA A 281 -17.92 23.39 -6.35
C ALA A 281 -18.09 24.13 -5.00
N ASN A 282 -17.74 25.40 -4.95
CA ASN A 282 -18.08 26.25 -3.80
C ASN A 282 -19.60 26.33 -3.72
N ILE A 283 -20.22 25.57 -2.79
CA ILE A 283 -21.58 25.86 -2.33
C ILE A 283 -21.44 27.15 -1.51
N ARG A 284 -21.86 28.24 -2.10
CA ARG A 284 -22.07 29.54 -1.38
C ARG A 284 -23.39 29.48 -0.63
#